data_57f8b6a1c389209650048d78a3052950
#
_entry.id   57f8b6a1c389209650048d78a3052950
#
_cell.length_a   1.000
_cell.length_b   1.000
_cell.length_c   1.000
_cell.angle_alpha   90.00
_cell.angle_beta   90.00
_cell.angle_gamma   90.00
#
_symmetry.space_group_name_H-M   'P 1'
#
loop_
_entity.id
_entity.type
_entity.pdbx_description
1 polymer ?
#
loop_
_entity_poly.entity_id
_entity_poly.type
_entity_poly.pdbx_seq_one_letter_code
_entity_poly.pdbx_strand_id
1 'polypeptide(L)'
;MQNSTYEPGGESILTKGVVSNRFLSSFHESRKKLAVNLILIQFVICLGYLVYLALLPKPFSSFFMPTILTTTIITVLLWLMKKFQSAIIFDLVALNVMLFLLSERVTVHTGVDLFYVAVGSATIALFGYEYWKAGVGFSLLSLTLFLFSRFFSFDSIPLREFNPQQEQAFFLINSIVSSLISMYSVITVMKLNFETQKRLQQIKTTVEDQNLELTKANEELDRFVYSASHDLRSPLSSIKGLVNVFGLDSEGKKEVYLPKISDRISTMDKFIKEITDYSRNSRVQVSLEYVLLFPIVNEIISSTQYADNVDKIFFDIKIDDDFVIRSDEYRIKIILNNLITNAIKYSDFSKSKPSIEIRASKEEDVAIIQVIDNGIGIKTEFVDKIFNMFYRATEKSTGSGLGLYIVSESIRKLKGTIDVASELGKGSTFTLRLPQNIAT
;
A
#
# COMPACT_ATOMS: atom_id res chain seq x y z
N MET A 1 31.85 -19.89 15.53
CA MET A 1 30.50 -20.49 15.50
C MET A 1 29.65 -19.74 16.48
N GLN A 2 28.90 -18.77 16.03
CA GLN A 2 27.73 -18.19 16.72
C GLN A 2 26.81 -17.71 15.62
N ASN A 3 25.69 -18.42 15.47
CA ASN A 3 24.60 -18.09 14.54
C ASN A 3 23.90 -16.82 15.03
N SER A 4 24.04 -15.72 14.33
CA SER A 4 23.11 -14.60 14.44
C SER A 4 22.00 -14.82 13.41
N THR A 5 20.87 -15.31 13.88
CA THR A 5 19.61 -15.31 13.15
C THR A 5 19.16 -13.87 12.93
N TYR A 6 19.20 -13.45 11.68
CA TYR A 6 18.62 -12.19 11.22
C TYR A 6 17.11 -12.37 11.16
N GLU A 7 16.37 -11.76 12.08
CA GLU A 7 14.90 -11.65 11.99
C GLU A 7 14.52 -10.44 11.11
N PRO A 8 13.95 -10.65 9.93
CA PRO A 8 13.35 -9.56 9.16
C PRO A 8 11.88 -9.41 9.57
N GLY A 9 11.56 -8.57 10.54
CA GLY A 9 10.16 -8.60 10.95
C GLY A 9 9.58 -7.46 11.78
N GLY A 10 10.25 -6.34 11.98
CA GLY A 10 9.72 -5.28 12.87
C GLY A 10 8.56 -4.43 12.30
N GLU A 11 8.55 -4.10 11.03
CA GLU A 11 7.56 -3.18 10.46
C GLU A 11 6.32 -3.85 9.84
N SER A 12 6.42 -5.09 9.38
CA SER A 12 5.29 -5.80 8.77
C SER A 12 4.23 -6.26 9.78
N ILE A 13 4.59 -6.42 11.06
CA ILE A 13 3.68 -6.87 12.14
C ILE A 13 2.81 -5.71 12.61
N LEU A 14 3.33 -4.49 12.68
CA LEU A 14 2.57 -3.31 13.10
C LEU A 14 1.51 -2.90 12.05
N THR A 15 1.83 -2.98 10.75
CA THR A 15 0.87 -2.69 9.70
C THR A 15 -0.21 -3.76 9.57
N LYS A 16 0.11 -5.04 9.76
CA LYS A 16 -0.89 -6.13 9.83
C LYS A 16 -1.82 -5.97 11.03
N GLY A 17 -1.31 -5.56 12.19
CA GLY A 17 -2.13 -5.30 13.38
C GLY A 17 -3.09 -4.13 13.20
N VAL A 18 -2.70 -3.06 12.56
CA VAL A 18 -3.53 -1.86 12.33
C VAL A 18 -4.61 -2.12 11.28
N VAL A 19 -4.31 -2.81 10.19
CA VAL A 19 -5.30 -3.18 9.15
C VAL A 19 -6.31 -4.19 9.70
N SER A 20 -5.85 -5.21 10.45
CA SER A 20 -6.71 -6.20 11.12
C SER A 20 -7.65 -5.54 12.13
N ASN A 21 -7.16 -4.61 12.97
CA ASN A 21 -7.98 -3.91 13.97
C ASN A 21 -9.02 -2.98 13.33
N ARG A 22 -8.70 -2.27 12.26
CA ARG A 22 -9.68 -1.45 11.52
C ARG A 22 -10.74 -2.31 10.82
N PHE A 23 -10.37 -3.45 10.27
CA PHE A 23 -11.30 -4.38 9.64
C PHE A 23 -12.29 -4.94 10.67
N LEU A 24 -11.79 -5.46 11.80
CA LEU A 24 -12.61 -5.98 12.89
C LEU A 24 -13.52 -4.89 13.48
N SER A 25 -13.05 -3.67 13.64
CA SER A 25 -13.86 -2.57 14.18
C SER A 25 -15.00 -2.17 13.24
N SER A 26 -14.78 -2.10 11.93
CA SER A 26 -15.83 -1.75 10.96
C SER A 26 -16.90 -2.83 10.82
N PHE A 27 -16.52 -4.10 10.95
CA PHE A 27 -17.43 -5.24 10.93
C PHE A 27 -18.29 -5.29 12.20
N HIS A 28 -17.70 -5.02 13.36
CA HIS A 28 -18.41 -4.87 14.63
C HIS A 28 -19.42 -3.71 14.60
N GLU A 29 -19.06 -2.60 13.97
CA GLU A 29 -19.95 -1.44 13.85
C GLU A 29 -21.17 -1.73 12.95
N SER A 30 -20.99 -2.43 11.84
CA SER A 30 -22.10 -2.84 10.97
C SER A 30 -23.08 -3.79 11.68
N ARG A 31 -22.58 -4.71 12.48
CA ARG A 31 -23.43 -5.60 13.31
C ARG A 31 -24.15 -4.85 14.41
N LYS A 32 -23.52 -3.88 15.05
CA LYS A 32 -24.20 -3.02 16.02
C LYS A 32 -25.36 -2.27 15.39
N LYS A 33 -25.19 -1.73 14.18
CA LYS A 33 -26.29 -1.09 13.44
C LYS A 33 -27.42 -2.06 13.13
N LEU A 34 -27.10 -3.29 12.71
CA LEU A 34 -28.10 -4.33 12.49
C LEU A 34 -28.88 -4.64 13.78
N ALA A 35 -28.18 -4.83 14.91
CA ALA A 35 -28.83 -5.09 16.20
C ALA A 35 -29.75 -3.95 16.62
N VAL A 36 -29.33 -2.68 16.49
CA VAL A 36 -30.17 -1.52 16.78
C VAL A 36 -31.43 -1.52 15.91
N ASN A 37 -31.29 -1.75 14.62
CA ASN A 37 -32.43 -1.77 13.70
C ASN A 37 -33.42 -2.90 14.05
N LEU A 38 -32.94 -4.09 14.39
CA LEU A 38 -33.80 -5.21 14.77
C LEU A 38 -34.52 -4.94 16.10
N ILE A 39 -33.85 -4.37 17.09
CA ILE A 39 -34.45 -3.98 18.38
C ILE A 39 -35.50 -2.88 18.13
N LEU A 40 -35.25 -1.91 17.27
CA LEU A 40 -36.24 -0.87 16.92
C LEU A 40 -37.47 -1.46 16.19
N ILE A 41 -37.26 -2.37 15.26
CA ILE A 41 -38.36 -3.07 14.55
C ILE A 41 -39.19 -3.86 15.56
N GLN A 42 -38.55 -4.61 16.45
CA GLN A 42 -39.20 -5.34 17.51
C GLN A 42 -40.03 -4.42 18.41
N PHE A 43 -39.46 -3.29 18.83
CA PHE A 43 -40.17 -2.31 19.67
C PHE A 43 -41.41 -1.76 18.96
N VAL A 44 -41.32 -1.40 17.68
CA VAL A 44 -42.46 -0.89 16.88
C VAL A 44 -43.54 -1.96 16.75
N ILE A 45 -43.17 -3.22 16.50
CA ILE A 45 -44.10 -4.34 16.43
C ILE A 45 -44.81 -4.55 17.77
N CYS A 46 -44.04 -4.60 18.88
CA CYS A 46 -44.60 -4.76 20.24
C CYS A 46 -45.55 -3.59 20.56
N LEU A 47 -45.21 -2.35 20.20
CA LEU A 47 -46.08 -1.19 20.41
C LEU A 47 -47.37 -1.30 19.58
N GLY A 48 -47.29 -1.72 18.32
CA GLY A 48 -48.46 -1.94 17.46
C GLY A 48 -49.41 -3.00 18.03
N TYR A 49 -48.83 -4.13 18.50
CA TYR A 49 -49.61 -5.17 19.19
C TYR A 49 -50.27 -4.63 20.48
N LEU A 50 -49.58 -3.86 21.24
CA LEU A 50 -50.01 -3.26 22.46
C LEU A 50 -51.23 -2.32 22.24
N VAL A 51 -51.13 -1.44 21.26
CA VAL A 51 -52.23 -0.54 20.88
C VAL A 51 -53.40 -1.35 20.39
N TYR A 52 -53.21 -2.34 19.53
CA TYR A 52 -54.27 -3.17 19.03
C TYR A 52 -55.00 -3.96 20.14
N LEU A 53 -54.22 -4.58 21.05
CA LEU A 53 -54.80 -5.33 22.17
C LEU A 53 -55.53 -4.45 23.19
N ALA A 54 -55.14 -3.19 23.33
CA ALA A 54 -55.81 -2.21 24.19
C ALA A 54 -57.17 -1.76 23.64
N LEU A 55 -57.34 -1.81 22.30
CA LEU A 55 -58.59 -1.46 21.61
C LEU A 55 -59.65 -2.57 21.62
N LEU A 56 -59.24 -3.81 22.08
CA LEU A 56 -60.17 -4.93 22.16
C LEU A 56 -61.10 -4.82 23.37
N PRO A 57 -62.37 -5.31 23.30
CA PRO A 57 -63.37 -5.17 24.34
C PRO A 57 -63.05 -5.82 25.67
N LYS A 58 -62.12 -6.75 25.71
CA LYS A 58 -61.57 -7.35 26.95
C LYS A 58 -60.09 -7.10 26.94
N PRO A 59 -59.52 -6.26 27.83
CA PRO A 59 -58.10 -5.95 27.81
C PRO A 59 -57.29 -7.23 28.07
N PHE A 60 -56.32 -7.46 27.17
CA PHE A 60 -55.33 -8.54 27.31
C PHE A 60 -54.53 -8.29 28.57
N SER A 61 -54.41 -9.28 29.43
CA SER A 61 -53.97 -9.16 30.83
C SER A 61 -52.81 -8.16 31.03
N SER A 62 -52.89 -7.43 32.13
CA SER A 62 -51.92 -6.43 32.62
C SER A 62 -50.46 -6.92 32.75
N PHE A 63 -50.20 -8.20 32.50
CA PHE A 63 -48.87 -8.82 32.64
C PHE A 63 -47.94 -8.57 31.46
N PHE A 64 -48.41 -8.62 30.20
CA PHE A 64 -47.53 -8.48 29.00
C PHE A 64 -47.00 -7.06 28.82
N MET A 65 -47.81 -6.05 29.15
CA MET A 65 -47.42 -4.65 29.07
C MET A 65 -46.17 -4.31 29.89
N PRO A 66 -46.16 -4.56 31.20
CA PRO A 66 -44.96 -4.27 32.02
C PRO A 66 -43.77 -5.13 31.64
N THR A 67 -43.98 -6.36 31.17
CA THR A 67 -42.89 -7.26 30.76
C THR A 67 -42.17 -6.74 29.52
N ILE A 68 -42.90 -6.33 28.47
CA ILE A 68 -42.32 -5.73 27.26
C ILE A 68 -41.56 -4.45 27.63
N LEU A 69 -42.15 -3.58 28.44
CA LEU A 69 -41.54 -2.32 28.83
C LEU A 69 -40.25 -2.54 29.63
N THR A 70 -40.30 -3.45 30.63
CA THR A 70 -39.12 -3.74 31.47
C THR A 70 -37.98 -4.39 30.68
N THR A 71 -38.26 -5.35 29.80
CA THR A 71 -37.22 -5.97 28.96
C THR A 71 -36.57 -4.94 28.00
N THR A 72 -37.39 -4.09 27.36
CA THR A 72 -36.86 -3.03 26.49
C THR A 72 -36.01 -2.03 27.28
N ILE A 73 -36.45 -1.60 28.50
CA ILE A 73 -35.66 -0.70 29.34
C ILE A 73 -34.33 -1.33 29.73
N ILE A 74 -34.30 -2.60 30.12
CA ILE A 74 -33.06 -3.31 30.48
C ILE A 74 -32.13 -3.42 29.26
N THR A 75 -32.65 -3.76 28.09
CA THR A 75 -31.86 -3.85 26.84
C THR A 75 -31.22 -2.49 26.52
N VAL A 76 -31.99 -1.39 26.60
CA VAL A 76 -31.47 -0.04 26.35
C VAL A 76 -30.43 0.37 27.40
N LEU A 77 -30.65 0.06 28.69
CA LEU A 77 -29.67 0.34 29.76
C LEU A 77 -28.36 -0.42 29.53
N LEU A 78 -28.43 -1.69 29.21
CA LEU A 78 -27.23 -2.48 28.84
C LEU A 78 -26.50 -1.89 27.62
N TRP A 79 -27.25 -1.40 26.65
CA TRP A 79 -26.70 -0.72 25.47
C TRP A 79 -25.97 0.59 25.83
N LEU A 80 -26.60 1.44 26.64
CA LEU A 80 -26.02 2.68 27.16
C LEU A 80 -24.76 2.43 28.01
N MET A 81 -24.71 1.33 28.74
CA MET A 81 -23.53 0.87 29.48
C MET A 81 -22.44 0.29 28.59
N LYS A 82 -22.57 0.36 27.26
CA LYS A 82 -21.65 -0.22 26.25
C LYS A 82 -21.47 -1.75 26.35
N LYS A 83 -22.39 -2.45 27.02
CA LYS A 83 -22.42 -3.92 27.13
C LYS A 83 -23.24 -4.52 25.98
N PHE A 84 -22.82 -4.26 24.74
CA PHE A 84 -23.60 -4.59 23.54
C PHE A 84 -23.92 -6.08 23.40
N GLN A 85 -22.96 -6.97 23.65
CA GLN A 85 -23.19 -8.42 23.59
C GLN A 85 -24.21 -8.87 24.61
N SER A 86 -24.09 -8.40 25.85
CA SER A 86 -25.05 -8.73 26.92
C SER A 86 -26.44 -8.20 26.60
N ALA A 87 -26.57 -7.02 25.99
CA ALA A 87 -27.83 -6.45 25.56
C ALA A 87 -28.51 -7.34 24.49
N ILE A 88 -27.76 -7.77 23.47
CA ILE A 88 -28.28 -8.64 22.40
C ILE A 88 -28.71 -10.01 22.97
N ILE A 89 -27.89 -10.64 23.81
CA ILE A 89 -28.20 -11.93 24.42
C ILE A 89 -29.45 -11.83 25.30
N PHE A 90 -29.52 -10.80 26.15
CA PHE A 90 -30.67 -10.58 27.03
C PHE A 90 -31.94 -10.37 26.21
N ASP A 91 -31.91 -9.53 25.17
CA ASP A 91 -33.03 -9.25 24.29
C ASP A 91 -33.55 -10.51 23.59
N LEU A 92 -32.64 -11.33 23.03
CA LEU A 92 -32.99 -12.59 22.38
C LEU A 92 -33.60 -13.62 23.32
N VAL A 93 -33.08 -13.73 24.53
CA VAL A 93 -33.69 -14.62 25.57
C VAL A 93 -35.07 -14.11 25.96
N ALA A 94 -35.20 -12.83 26.27
CA ALA A 94 -36.46 -12.22 26.67
C ALA A 94 -37.52 -12.35 25.55
N LEU A 95 -37.13 -12.13 24.30
CA LEU A 95 -38.01 -12.27 23.13
C LEU A 95 -38.49 -13.73 22.94
N ASN A 96 -37.60 -14.72 23.06
CA ASN A 96 -38.00 -16.14 22.99
C ASN A 96 -38.94 -16.53 24.10
N VAL A 97 -38.66 -16.11 25.34
CA VAL A 97 -39.56 -16.39 26.50
C VAL A 97 -40.91 -15.70 26.29
N MET A 98 -40.93 -14.46 25.83
CA MET A 98 -42.14 -13.70 25.56
C MET A 98 -42.98 -14.34 24.46
N LEU A 99 -42.34 -14.76 23.35
CA LEU A 99 -43.02 -15.50 22.28
C LEU A 99 -43.64 -16.82 22.80
N PHE A 100 -42.90 -17.53 23.64
CA PHE A 100 -43.41 -18.77 24.26
C PHE A 100 -44.67 -18.52 25.10
N LEU A 101 -44.61 -17.55 26.00
CA LEU A 101 -45.76 -17.18 26.84
C LEU A 101 -46.94 -16.64 26.03
N LEU A 102 -46.68 -15.99 24.90
CA LEU A 102 -47.72 -15.50 23.99
C LEU A 102 -48.34 -16.63 23.18
N SER A 103 -47.55 -17.59 22.69
CA SER A 103 -48.03 -18.75 21.92
C SER A 103 -48.92 -19.66 22.76
N GLU A 104 -48.67 -19.77 24.08
CA GLU A 104 -49.49 -20.50 25.01
C GLU A 104 -50.87 -19.85 25.34
N ARG A 105 -50.98 -18.54 25.08
CA ARG A 105 -52.22 -17.77 25.38
C ARG A 105 -53.09 -17.49 24.17
N VAL A 106 -52.61 -17.69 22.98
CA VAL A 106 -53.28 -17.34 21.74
C VAL A 106 -53.54 -18.61 20.94
N THR A 107 -54.66 -18.66 20.25
CA THR A 107 -54.94 -19.82 19.40
C THR A 107 -53.92 -19.98 18.29
N VAL A 108 -53.61 -21.24 17.94
CA VAL A 108 -52.64 -21.59 16.91
C VAL A 108 -52.93 -20.89 15.57
N HIS A 109 -54.19 -20.60 15.30
CA HIS A 109 -54.67 -20.01 14.07
C HIS A 109 -54.26 -18.53 13.90
N THR A 110 -53.67 -17.90 14.95
CA THR A 110 -53.22 -16.50 14.89
C THR A 110 -51.87 -16.30 14.20
N GLY A 111 -51.09 -17.36 13.96
CA GLY A 111 -49.77 -17.29 13.30
C GLY A 111 -48.65 -16.65 14.15
N VAL A 112 -48.82 -16.50 15.45
CA VAL A 112 -47.75 -15.99 16.36
C VAL A 112 -46.50 -16.87 16.29
N ASP A 113 -46.67 -18.17 16.07
CA ASP A 113 -45.61 -19.14 15.96
C ASP A 113 -44.64 -18.86 14.81
N LEU A 114 -45.07 -18.12 13.78
CA LEU A 114 -44.21 -17.73 12.66
C LEU A 114 -43.05 -16.81 13.07
N PHE A 115 -43.22 -16.09 14.21
CA PHE A 115 -42.13 -15.27 14.74
C PHE A 115 -40.92 -16.05 15.20
N TYR A 116 -41.06 -17.33 15.58
CA TYR A 116 -39.90 -18.17 15.94
C TYR A 116 -38.97 -18.35 14.73
N VAL A 117 -39.50 -18.45 13.51
CA VAL A 117 -38.69 -18.52 12.29
C VAL A 117 -37.98 -17.18 12.03
N ALA A 118 -38.69 -16.07 12.24
CA ALA A 118 -38.12 -14.73 12.08
C ALA A 118 -36.99 -14.48 13.10
N VAL A 119 -37.19 -14.84 14.37
CA VAL A 119 -36.18 -14.73 15.42
C VAL A 119 -34.98 -15.63 15.13
N GLY A 120 -35.21 -16.88 14.70
CA GLY A 120 -34.13 -17.80 14.31
C GLY A 120 -33.27 -17.25 13.17
N SER A 121 -33.90 -16.70 12.14
CA SER A 121 -33.17 -16.07 11.02
C SER A 121 -32.40 -14.82 11.44
N ALA A 122 -32.99 -13.98 12.29
CA ALA A 122 -32.38 -12.78 12.81
C ALA A 122 -31.17 -13.08 13.72
N THR A 123 -31.21 -14.13 14.54
CA THR A 123 -30.10 -14.54 15.39
C THR A 123 -28.89 -14.97 14.58
N ILE A 124 -29.07 -15.73 13.50
CA ILE A 124 -27.97 -16.11 12.61
C ILE A 124 -27.34 -14.85 11.97
N ALA A 125 -28.18 -13.91 11.56
CA ALA A 125 -27.71 -12.63 10.99
C ALA A 125 -26.90 -11.79 12.01
N LEU A 126 -27.34 -11.74 13.28
CA LEU A 126 -26.70 -10.97 14.34
C LEU A 126 -25.34 -11.53 14.74
N PHE A 127 -25.26 -12.85 14.97
CA PHE A 127 -24.02 -13.49 15.42
C PHE A 127 -23.02 -13.71 14.28
N GLY A 128 -23.49 -13.92 13.05
CA GLY A 128 -22.67 -14.16 11.88
C GLY A 128 -21.66 -15.27 12.05
N TYR A 129 -20.61 -15.30 11.20
CA TYR A 129 -19.63 -16.39 11.20
C TYR A 129 -18.76 -16.43 12.48
N GLU A 130 -18.44 -15.30 13.05
CA GLU A 130 -17.53 -15.21 14.21
C GLU A 130 -18.09 -15.92 15.45
N TYR A 131 -19.40 -15.74 15.69
CA TYR A 131 -20.12 -16.37 16.80
C TYR A 131 -21.20 -17.33 16.31
N TRP A 132 -20.95 -18.02 15.20
CA TRP A 132 -21.94 -18.88 14.54
C TRP A 132 -22.56 -19.92 15.49
N LYS A 133 -21.73 -20.46 16.42
CA LYS A 133 -22.21 -21.44 17.43
C LYS A 133 -23.30 -20.84 18.31
N ALA A 134 -23.15 -19.58 18.72
CA ALA A 134 -24.17 -18.89 19.49
C ALA A 134 -25.42 -18.61 18.64
N GLY A 135 -25.25 -18.16 17.39
CA GLY A 135 -26.34 -17.93 16.46
C GLY A 135 -27.16 -19.21 16.22
N VAL A 136 -26.50 -20.34 15.95
CA VAL A 136 -27.15 -21.64 15.79
C VAL A 136 -27.81 -22.09 17.10
N GLY A 137 -27.15 -21.91 18.24
CA GLY A 137 -27.70 -22.26 19.54
C GLY A 137 -29.00 -21.52 19.85
N PHE A 138 -29.06 -20.19 19.62
CA PHE A 138 -30.30 -19.43 19.79
C PHE A 138 -31.39 -19.79 18.80
N SER A 139 -31.02 -20.11 17.53
CA SER A 139 -31.99 -20.57 16.53
C SER A 139 -32.59 -21.93 16.91
N LEU A 140 -31.75 -22.84 17.44
CA LEU A 140 -32.21 -24.11 17.94
C LEU A 140 -33.10 -23.94 19.20
N LEU A 141 -32.76 -22.99 20.07
CA LEU A 141 -33.61 -22.65 21.20
C LEU A 141 -35.00 -22.18 20.72
N SER A 142 -35.06 -21.26 19.77
CA SER A 142 -36.31 -20.79 19.18
C SER A 142 -37.12 -21.94 18.57
N LEU A 143 -36.47 -22.84 17.83
CA LEU A 143 -37.11 -24.03 17.25
C LEU A 143 -37.62 -24.99 18.33
N THR A 144 -36.84 -25.21 19.39
CA THR A 144 -37.24 -26.09 20.52
C THR A 144 -38.46 -25.53 21.25
N LEU A 145 -38.47 -24.22 21.51
CA LEU A 145 -39.59 -23.55 22.15
C LEU A 145 -40.85 -23.57 21.27
N PHE A 146 -40.69 -23.39 19.96
CA PHE A 146 -41.77 -23.56 18.98
C PHE A 146 -42.38 -24.98 19.05
N LEU A 147 -41.53 -26.02 18.99
CA LEU A 147 -41.98 -27.41 19.04
C LEU A 147 -42.63 -27.71 20.39
N PHE A 148 -42.04 -27.20 21.49
CA PHE A 148 -42.56 -27.39 22.82
C PHE A 148 -43.95 -26.75 22.99
N SER A 149 -44.16 -25.51 22.56
CA SER A 149 -45.46 -24.85 22.56
C SER A 149 -46.53 -25.56 21.71
N ARG A 150 -46.09 -26.37 20.74
CA ARG A 150 -47.01 -27.11 19.86
C ARG A 150 -47.50 -28.43 20.45
N PHE A 151 -46.65 -29.10 21.24
CA PHE A 151 -46.94 -30.45 21.75
C PHE A 151 -47.38 -30.47 23.24
N PHE A 152 -47.06 -29.38 23.98
CA PHE A 152 -47.36 -29.27 25.38
C PHE A 152 -48.19 -28.02 25.65
N SER A 153 -49.42 -28.18 26.19
CA SER A 153 -50.28 -27.09 26.61
C SER A 153 -50.27 -26.98 28.15
N PHE A 154 -50.17 -25.77 28.66
CA PHE A 154 -50.26 -25.49 30.10
C PHE A 154 -51.68 -25.07 30.46
N ASP A 155 -52.46 -25.96 31.05
CA ASP A 155 -53.86 -25.73 31.45
C ASP A 155 -54.04 -24.58 32.45
N SER A 156 -52.93 -24.14 33.08
CA SER A 156 -52.93 -23.04 34.05
C SER A 156 -53.03 -21.65 33.39
N ILE A 157 -52.88 -21.53 32.10
CA ILE A 157 -52.90 -20.25 31.39
C ILE A 157 -54.20 -20.16 30.55
N PRO A 158 -55.18 -19.29 30.95
CA PRO A 158 -56.42 -19.22 30.21
C PRO A 158 -56.20 -18.77 28.76
N LEU A 159 -56.63 -19.57 27.80
CA LEU A 159 -56.64 -19.27 26.36
C LEU A 159 -57.58 -18.10 26.11
N ARG A 160 -57.17 -17.17 25.27
CA ARG A 160 -58.02 -16.14 24.72
C ARG A 160 -58.66 -16.62 23.43
N GLU A 161 -59.96 -16.72 23.42
CA GLU A 161 -60.73 -17.01 22.24
C GLU A 161 -60.88 -15.73 21.39
N PHE A 162 -60.49 -15.81 20.11
CA PHE A 162 -60.74 -14.82 19.11
C PHE A 162 -61.89 -15.29 18.20
N ASN A 163 -62.62 -14.36 17.62
CA ASN A 163 -63.56 -14.74 16.59
C ASN A 163 -62.81 -15.09 15.30
N PRO A 164 -63.37 -15.88 14.38
CA PRO A 164 -62.70 -16.34 13.13
C PRO A 164 -62.15 -15.19 12.29
N GLN A 165 -62.77 -14.05 12.24
CA GLN A 165 -62.31 -12.89 11.47
C GLN A 165 -61.06 -12.28 12.13
N GLN A 166 -61.02 -12.20 13.46
CA GLN A 166 -59.86 -11.72 14.19
C GLN A 166 -58.67 -12.68 14.04
N GLU A 167 -58.88 -13.99 14.09
CA GLU A 167 -57.86 -15.00 13.84
C GLU A 167 -57.23 -14.88 12.48
N GLN A 168 -58.04 -14.75 11.40
CA GLN A 168 -57.55 -14.55 10.04
C GLN A 168 -56.79 -13.24 9.89
N ALA A 169 -57.22 -12.16 10.50
CA ALA A 169 -56.53 -10.88 10.48
C ALA A 169 -55.18 -10.97 11.16
N PHE A 170 -55.10 -11.59 12.36
CA PHE A 170 -53.86 -11.84 13.05
C PHE A 170 -52.91 -12.72 12.30
N PHE A 171 -53.39 -13.82 11.74
CA PHE A 171 -52.57 -14.72 10.92
C PHE A 171 -51.95 -13.98 9.74
N LEU A 172 -52.74 -13.17 9.03
CA LEU A 172 -52.25 -12.39 7.87
C LEU A 172 -51.17 -11.38 8.32
N ILE A 173 -51.44 -10.62 9.37
CA ILE A 173 -50.51 -9.62 9.92
C ILE A 173 -49.19 -10.30 10.35
N ASN A 174 -49.30 -11.36 11.15
CA ASN A 174 -48.13 -12.08 11.67
C ASN A 174 -47.30 -12.75 10.53
N SER A 175 -47.96 -13.30 9.54
CA SER A 175 -47.29 -13.89 8.36
C SER A 175 -46.53 -12.81 7.57
N ILE A 176 -47.13 -11.66 7.34
CA ILE A 176 -46.46 -10.54 6.65
C ILE A 176 -45.27 -10.04 7.46
N VAL A 177 -45.49 -9.72 8.74
CA VAL A 177 -44.44 -9.15 9.61
C VAL A 177 -43.27 -10.12 9.81
N SER A 178 -43.52 -11.40 10.09
CA SER A 178 -42.47 -12.40 10.24
C SER A 178 -41.68 -12.62 8.95
N SER A 179 -42.37 -12.62 7.80
CA SER A 179 -41.71 -12.71 6.49
C SER A 179 -40.85 -11.49 6.20
N LEU A 180 -41.31 -10.28 6.51
CA LEU A 180 -40.53 -9.05 6.34
C LEU A 180 -39.28 -9.02 7.21
N ILE A 181 -39.38 -9.46 8.48
CA ILE A 181 -38.21 -9.58 9.39
C ILE A 181 -37.20 -10.57 8.83
N SER A 182 -37.65 -11.74 8.41
CA SER A 182 -36.81 -12.79 7.84
C SER A 182 -36.11 -12.31 6.56
N MET A 183 -36.86 -11.67 5.65
CA MET A 183 -36.32 -11.09 4.42
C MET A 183 -35.29 -9.98 4.69
N TYR A 184 -35.60 -9.07 5.64
CA TYR A 184 -34.66 -8.04 6.05
C TYR A 184 -33.34 -8.63 6.59
N SER A 185 -33.44 -9.68 7.42
CA SER A 185 -32.26 -10.38 7.97
C SER A 185 -31.41 -10.98 6.86
N VAL A 186 -32.01 -11.68 5.91
CA VAL A 186 -31.32 -12.30 4.75
C VAL A 186 -30.65 -11.24 3.88
N ILE A 187 -31.39 -10.18 3.49
CA ILE A 187 -30.86 -9.08 2.66
C ILE A 187 -29.65 -8.42 3.34
N THR A 188 -29.74 -8.21 4.66
CA THR A 188 -28.63 -7.59 5.40
C THR A 188 -27.39 -8.48 5.43
N VAL A 189 -27.55 -9.79 5.62
CA VAL A 189 -26.41 -10.75 5.54
C VAL A 189 -25.82 -10.76 4.13
N MET A 190 -26.64 -10.79 3.08
CA MET A 190 -26.17 -10.74 1.71
C MET A 190 -25.37 -9.45 1.42
N LYS A 191 -25.88 -8.31 1.87
CA LYS A 191 -25.19 -7.01 1.73
C LYS A 191 -23.84 -7.01 2.45
N LEU A 192 -23.79 -7.48 3.71
CA LEU A 192 -22.54 -7.58 4.47
C LEU A 192 -21.52 -8.50 3.79
N ASN A 193 -21.97 -9.64 3.28
CA ASN A 193 -21.10 -10.57 2.55
C ASN A 193 -20.56 -9.94 1.27
N PHE A 194 -21.40 -9.26 0.50
CA PHE A 194 -20.99 -8.57 -0.72
C PHE A 194 -19.93 -7.48 -0.45
N GLU A 195 -20.17 -6.65 0.57
CA GLU A 195 -19.19 -5.62 0.97
C GLU A 195 -17.86 -6.22 1.43
N THR A 196 -17.92 -7.35 2.16
CA THR A 196 -16.72 -8.06 2.61
C THR A 196 -15.95 -8.66 1.43
N GLN A 197 -16.63 -9.30 0.48
CA GLN A 197 -15.99 -9.85 -0.72
C GLN A 197 -15.33 -8.76 -1.56
N LYS A 198 -16.02 -7.63 -1.75
CA LYS A 198 -15.47 -6.48 -2.48
C LYS A 198 -14.18 -5.95 -1.83
N ARG A 199 -14.16 -5.82 -0.50
CA ARG A 199 -12.96 -5.40 0.24
C ARG A 199 -11.82 -6.41 0.13
N LEU A 200 -12.13 -7.71 0.26
CA LEU A 200 -11.13 -8.76 0.11
C LEU A 200 -10.49 -8.73 -1.28
N GLN A 201 -11.27 -8.50 -2.33
CA GLN A 201 -10.76 -8.38 -3.68
C GLN A 201 -9.82 -7.16 -3.82
N GLN A 202 -10.18 -6.01 -3.25
CA GLN A 202 -9.33 -4.83 -3.26
C GLN A 202 -8.00 -5.04 -2.53
N ILE A 203 -8.04 -5.68 -1.36
CA ILE A 203 -6.83 -6.00 -0.60
C ILE A 203 -5.95 -6.98 -1.40
N LYS A 204 -6.57 -7.99 -2.01
CA LYS A 204 -5.84 -8.97 -2.82
C LYS A 204 -5.08 -8.30 -3.97
N THR A 205 -5.74 -7.44 -4.75
CA THR A 205 -5.07 -6.71 -5.85
C THR A 205 -3.95 -5.82 -5.34
N THR A 206 -4.15 -5.09 -4.25
CA THR A 206 -3.08 -4.26 -3.66
C THR A 206 -1.87 -5.09 -3.23
N VAL A 207 -2.10 -6.26 -2.61
CA VAL A 207 -1.00 -7.16 -2.19
C VAL A 207 -0.29 -7.76 -3.40
N GLU A 208 -1.01 -8.12 -4.47
CA GLU A 208 -0.43 -8.61 -5.72
C GLU A 208 0.47 -7.55 -6.36
N ASP A 209 0.02 -6.29 -6.43
CA ASP A 209 0.81 -5.17 -6.96
C ASP A 209 2.08 -4.92 -6.13
N GLN A 210 1.96 -4.91 -4.79
CA GLN A 210 3.11 -4.76 -3.90
C GLN A 210 4.11 -5.91 -4.02
N ASN A 211 3.63 -7.15 -4.18
CA ASN A 211 4.51 -8.30 -4.39
C ASN A 211 5.25 -8.19 -5.73
N LEU A 212 4.60 -7.70 -6.78
CA LEU A 212 5.24 -7.48 -8.07
C LEU A 212 6.34 -6.41 -7.98
N GLU A 213 6.07 -5.29 -7.31
CA GLU A 213 7.07 -4.25 -7.06
C GLU A 213 8.26 -4.78 -6.24
N LEU A 214 7.98 -5.52 -5.18
CA LEU A 214 9.01 -6.14 -4.34
C LEU A 214 9.88 -7.13 -5.13
N THR A 215 9.26 -7.94 -5.99
CA THR A 215 9.99 -8.89 -6.83
C THR A 215 10.91 -8.16 -7.79
N LYS A 216 10.44 -7.10 -8.46
CA LYS A 216 11.27 -6.26 -9.35
C LYS A 216 12.45 -5.63 -8.61
N ALA A 217 12.19 -5.06 -7.43
CA ALA A 217 13.24 -4.45 -6.61
C ALA A 217 14.28 -5.48 -6.15
N ASN A 218 13.85 -6.71 -5.83
CA ASN A 218 14.77 -7.79 -5.44
C ASN A 218 15.62 -8.27 -6.63
N GLU A 219 15.03 -8.40 -7.82
CA GLU A 219 15.78 -8.74 -9.05
C GLU A 219 16.80 -7.66 -9.43
N GLU A 220 16.47 -6.39 -9.21
CA GLU A 220 17.41 -5.28 -9.41
C GLU A 220 18.55 -5.34 -8.40
N LEU A 221 18.25 -5.64 -7.14
CA LEU A 221 19.25 -5.81 -6.09
C LEU A 221 20.19 -6.98 -6.39
N ASP A 222 19.66 -8.12 -6.81
CA ASP A 222 20.47 -9.30 -7.16
C ASP A 222 21.42 -8.99 -8.32
N ARG A 223 20.92 -8.33 -9.37
CA ARG A 223 21.75 -7.86 -10.49
C ARG A 223 22.82 -6.88 -10.03
N PHE A 224 22.49 -5.96 -9.15
CA PHE A 224 23.45 -5.02 -8.56
C PHE A 224 24.56 -5.75 -7.78
N VAL A 225 24.20 -6.66 -6.88
CA VAL A 225 25.18 -7.41 -6.07
C VAL A 225 26.11 -8.26 -6.95
N TYR A 226 25.54 -8.93 -7.96
CA TYR A 226 26.32 -9.74 -8.88
C TYR A 226 27.32 -8.91 -9.68
N SER A 227 26.86 -7.84 -10.33
CA SER A 227 27.70 -6.98 -11.18
C SER A 227 28.74 -6.22 -10.36
N ALA A 228 28.35 -5.68 -9.19
CA ALA A 228 29.30 -5.01 -8.30
C ALA A 228 30.43 -5.97 -7.82
N SER A 229 30.05 -7.21 -7.48
CA SER A 229 31.03 -8.23 -7.08
C SER A 229 31.99 -8.60 -8.22
N HIS A 230 31.48 -8.72 -9.46
CA HIS A 230 32.28 -9.01 -10.64
C HIS A 230 33.26 -7.87 -10.95
N ASP A 231 32.78 -6.62 -10.94
CA ASP A 231 33.57 -5.45 -11.33
C ASP A 231 34.58 -5.02 -10.25
N LEU A 232 34.38 -5.41 -8.99
CA LEU A 232 35.41 -5.34 -7.94
C LEU A 232 36.47 -6.43 -8.06
N ARG A 233 36.07 -7.64 -8.46
CA ARG A 233 37.00 -8.79 -8.55
C ARG A 233 38.00 -8.62 -9.69
N SER A 234 37.61 -8.02 -10.82
CA SER A 234 38.46 -7.83 -11.99
C SER A 234 39.72 -7.01 -11.71
N PRO A 235 39.64 -5.75 -11.20
CA PRO A 235 40.83 -4.96 -10.87
C PRO A 235 41.65 -5.59 -9.75
N LEU A 236 41.01 -6.21 -8.74
CA LEU A 236 41.71 -6.91 -7.65
C LEU A 236 42.56 -8.08 -8.18
N SER A 237 42.01 -8.87 -9.12
CA SER A 237 42.75 -9.95 -9.78
C SER A 237 43.91 -9.41 -10.61
N SER A 238 43.73 -8.27 -11.30
CA SER A 238 44.81 -7.61 -12.02
C SER A 238 45.93 -7.12 -11.10
N ILE A 239 45.57 -6.48 -9.97
CA ILE A 239 46.56 -6.07 -8.96
C ILE A 239 47.33 -7.26 -8.45
N LYS A 240 46.63 -8.35 -8.06
CA LYS A 240 47.27 -9.59 -7.60
C LYS A 240 48.23 -10.19 -8.63
N GLY A 241 47.84 -10.19 -9.91
CA GLY A 241 48.68 -10.62 -11.02
C GLY A 241 49.96 -9.76 -11.16
N LEU A 242 49.77 -8.41 -11.15
CA LEU A 242 50.90 -7.47 -11.24
C LEU A 242 51.86 -7.61 -10.03
N VAL A 243 51.37 -7.79 -8.83
CA VAL A 243 52.18 -8.02 -7.61
C VAL A 243 52.95 -9.32 -7.72
N ASN A 244 52.35 -10.40 -8.23
CA ASN A 244 53.02 -11.67 -8.42
C ASN A 244 54.16 -11.55 -9.44
N VAL A 245 53.93 -10.91 -10.59
CA VAL A 245 54.95 -10.68 -11.63
C VAL A 245 56.07 -9.80 -11.08
N PHE A 246 55.73 -8.74 -10.33
CA PHE A 246 56.68 -7.87 -9.65
C PHE A 246 57.58 -8.62 -8.70
N GLY A 247 57.06 -9.61 -7.95
CA GLY A 247 57.83 -10.46 -7.01
C GLY A 247 58.80 -11.44 -7.70
N LEU A 248 58.54 -11.77 -8.99
CA LEU A 248 59.36 -12.68 -9.79
C LEU A 248 60.41 -11.96 -10.64
N ASP A 249 60.24 -10.65 -10.84
CA ASP A 249 61.13 -9.84 -11.73
C ASP A 249 62.39 -9.39 -10.95
N SER A 250 63.48 -10.09 -11.13
CA SER A 250 64.76 -9.80 -10.51
C SER A 250 65.52 -8.64 -11.13
N GLU A 251 65.09 -8.12 -12.32
CA GLU A 251 65.76 -7.04 -13.05
C GLU A 251 65.26 -5.60 -12.76
N GLY A 252 64.37 -5.44 -11.79
CA GLY A 252 64.09 -4.11 -11.23
C GLY A 252 63.18 -3.21 -12.02
N LYS A 253 62.27 -3.72 -12.88
CA LYS A 253 61.28 -2.93 -13.63
C LYS A 253 60.12 -2.39 -12.76
N LYS A 254 60.43 -1.96 -11.53
CA LYS A 254 59.50 -1.40 -10.55
C LYS A 254 58.71 -0.23 -11.14
N GLU A 255 59.34 0.60 -11.94
CA GLU A 255 58.78 1.78 -12.59
C GLU A 255 57.65 1.44 -13.60
N VAL A 256 57.58 0.21 -14.11
CA VAL A 256 56.55 -0.22 -15.05
C VAL A 256 55.31 -0.77 -14.34
N TYR A 257 55.48 -1.48 -13.22
CA TYR A 257 54.38 -2.16 -12.50
C TYR A 257 53.64 -1.24 -11.51
N LEU A 258 54.38 -0.37 -10.80
CA LEU A 258 53.78 0.52 -9.78
C LEU A 258 52.72 1.47 -10.39
N PRO A 259 52.93 2.14 -11.50
CA PRO A 259 51.91 2.97 -12.15
C PRO A 259 50.66 2.17 -12.52
N LYS A 260 50.82 0.93 -13.02
CA LYS A 260 49.69 0.07 -13.39
C LYS A 260 48.91 -0.40 -12.17
N ILE A 261 49.56 -0.69 -11.04
CA ILE A 261 48.89 -1.03 -9.79
C ILE A 261 48.12 0.20 -9.28
N SER A 262 48.74 1.38 -9.28
CA SER A 262 48.13 2.62 -8.86
C SER A 262 46.88 2.95 -9.71
N ASP A 263 46.93 2.77 -11.02
CA ASP A 263 45.79 2.95 -11.92
C ASP A 263 44.62 2.00 -11.58
N ARG A 264 44.92 0.73 -11.25
CA ARG A 264 43.87 -0.23 -10.84
C ARG A 264 43.24 0.11 -9.50
N ILE A 265 44.04 0.60 -8.54
CA ILE A 265 43.54 1.09 -7.26
C ILE A 265 42.62 2.30 -7.46
N SER A 266 43.07 3.29 -8.27
CA SER A 266 42.25 4.47 -8.61
C SER A 266 40.92 4.09 -9.26
N THR A 267 40.95 3.08 -10.14
CA THR A 267 39.71 2.54 -10.78
C THR A 267 38.76 1.93 -9.74
N MET A 268 39.31 1.18 -8.74
CA MET A 268 38.49 0.63 -7.64
C MET A 268 37.91 1.72 -6.75
N ASP A 269 38.69 2.73 -6.37
CA ASP A 269 38.22 3.84 -5.53
C ASP A 269 37.07 4.60 -6.22
N LYS A 270 37.23 4.86 -7.53
CA LYS A 270 36.14 5.47 -8.33
C LYS A 270 34.88 4.61 -8.32
N PHE A 271 35.00 3.32 -8.47
CA PHE A 271 33.86 2.40 -8.46
C PHE A 271 33.18 2.33 -7.07
N ILE A 272 33.97 2.28 -5.97
CA ILE A 272 33.44 2.33 -4.61
C ILE A 272 32.66 3.64 -4.37
N LYS A 273 33.18 4.77 -4.87
CA LYS A 273 32.52 6.07 -4.79
C LYS A 273 31.17 6.04 -5.54
N GLU A 274 31.13 5.50 -6.75
CA GLU A 274 29.87 5.36 -7.53
C GLU A 274 28.84 4.49 -6.80
N ILE A 275 29.24 3.37 -6.16
CA ILE A 275 28.36 2.55 -5.32
C ILE A 275 27.83 3.34 -4.10
N THR A 276 28.71 4.10 -3.46
CA THR A 276 28.34 4.92 -2.29
C THR A 276 27.35 6.02 -2.69
N ASP A 277 27.59 6.68 -3.81
CA ASP A 277 26.71 7.72 -4.35
C ASP A 277 25.34 7.13 -4.74
N TYR A 278 25.30 5.94 -5.35
CA TYR A 278 24.05 5.23 -5.62
C TYR A 278 23.28 4.90 -4.33
N SER A 279 23.98 4.30 -3.35
CA SER A 279 23.37 3.95 -2.05
C SER A 279 22.84 5.17 -1.31
N ARG A 280 23.60 6.26 -1.29
CA ARG A 280 23.17 7.51 -0.67
C ARG A 280 21.99 8.13 -1.42
N ASN A 281 22.08 8.19 -2.75
CA ASN A 281 20.99 8.72 -3.57
C ASN A 281 19.67 7.94 -3.36
N SER A 282 19.73 6.63 -3.18
CA SER A 282 18.53 5.80 -2.96
C SER A 282 17.89 6.02 -1.58
N ARG A 283 18.67 6.26 -0.51
CA ARG A 283 18.20 6.29 0.88
C ARG A 283 17.84 7.69 1.39
N VAL A 284 18.57 8.73 0.93
CA VAL A 284 18.39 10.08 1.44
C VAL A 284 17.17 10.74 0.80
N GLN A 285 16.35 11.38 1.60
CA GLN A 285 15.24 12.19 1.11
C GLN A 285 15.74 13.39 0.33
N VAL A 286 14.95 13.88 -0.62
CA VAL A 286 15.26 15.07 -1.42
C VAL A 286 15.17 16.30 -0.54
N SER A 287 16.25 17.09 -0.48
CA SER A 287 16.30 18.38 0.20
C SER A 287 16.29 19.51 -0.83
N LEU A 288 15.14 20.16 -0.99
CA LEU A 288 15.00 21.24 -1.98
C LEU A 288 15.53 22.55 -1.40
N GLU A 289 16.51 23.13 -2.10
CA GLU A 289 17.12 24.42 -1.78
C GLU A 289 17.35 25.25 -3.05
N TYR A 290 17.77 26.51 -2.90
CA TYR A 290 18.15 27.35 -4.01
C TYR A 290 19.61 27.07 -4.37
N VAL A 291 19.84 26.51 -5.56
CA VAL A 291 21.14 26.02 -6.03
C VAL A 291 21.64 26.93 -7.16
N LEU A 292 22.80 27.54 -6.97
CA LEU A 292 23.53 28.28 -8.02
C LEU A 292 24.26 27.26 -8.91
N LEU A 293 23.96 27.25 -10.22
CA LEU A 293 24.55 26.27 -11.13
C LEU A 293 25.97 26.61 -11.56
N PHE A 294 26.26 27.88 -11.82
CA PHE A 294 27.55 28.31 -12.34
C PHE A 294 28.74 27.91 -11.45
N PRO A 295 28.72 28.10 -10.11
CA PRO A 295 29.78 27.65 -9.22
C PRO A 295 29.99 26.13 -9.26
N ILE A 296 28.91 25.35 -9.34
CA ILE A 296 28.99 23.87 -9.39
C ILE A 296 29.68 23.41 -10.68
N VAL A 297 29.31 23.97 -11.83
CA VAL A 297 29.93 23.64 -13.10
C VAL A 297 31.41 23.99 -13.10
N ASN A 298 31.78 25.16 -12.60
CA ASN A 298 33.19 25.59 -12.48
C ASN A 298 33.99 24.70 -11.53
N GLU A 299 33.41 24.30 -10.38
CA GLU A 299 34.05 23.36 -9.45
C GLU A 299 34.36 22.03 -10.15
N ILE A 300 33.39 21.48 -10.93
CA ILE A 300 33.56 20.23 -11.64
C ILE A 300 34.65 20.34 -12.71
N ILE A 301 34.62 21.39 -13.54
CA ILE A 301 35.62 21.61 -14.59
C ILE A 301 37.01 21.77 -13.99
N SER A 302 37.15 22.58 -12.93
CA SER A 302 38.42 22.78 -12.23
C SER A 302 38.98 21.49 -11.63
N SER A 303 38.13 20.63 -11.10
CA SER A 303 38.54 19.32 -10.56
C SER A 303 39.03 18.33 -11.64
N THR A 304 38.66 18.56 -12.90
CA THR A 304 39.07 17.71 -14.05
C THR A 304 40.29 18.20 -14.77
N GLN A 305 40.89 19.34 -14.40
CA GLN A 305 42.04 19.94 -15.12
C GLN A 305 43.26 19.03 -15.21
N TYR A 306 43.40 18.10 -14.29
CA TYR A 306 44.54 17.15 -14.29
C TYR A 306 44.27 15.85 -15.05
N ALA A 307 43.10 15.71 -15.69
CA ALA A 307 42.80 14.56 -16.52
C ALA A 307 43.48 14.68 -17.89
N ASP A 308 43.86 13.54 -18.50
CA ASP A 308 44.58 13.49 -19.74
C ASP A 308 43.87 14.24 -20.89
N ASN A 309 44.60 15.13 -21.58
CA ASN A 309 44.15 15.90 -22.73
C ASN A 309 42.97 16.86 -22.46
N VAL A 310 42.62 17.19 -21.25
CA VAL A 310 41.54 18.17 -20.92
C VAL A 310 41.94 19.58 -21.43
N ASP A 311 43.21 19.90 -21.42
CA ASP A 311 43.79 21.13 -21.98
C ASP A 311 43.48 21.37 -23.45
N LYS A 312 43.14 20.29 -24.21
CA LYS A 312 42.76 20.37 -25.64
C LYS A 312 41.26 20.57 -25.84
N ILE A 313 40.45 20.52 -24.80
CA ILE A 313 39.00 20.66 -24.89
C ILE A 313 38.59 22.10 -24.65
N PHE A 314 37.81 22.65 -25.55
CA PHE A 314 37.20 23.94 -25.38
C PHE A 314 35.89 23.85 -24.58
N PHE A 315 35.87 24.45 -23.39
CA PHE A 315 34.67 24.56 -22.59
C PHE A 315 33.96 25.88 -22.90
N ASP A 316 32.66 25.80 -23.24
CA ASP A 316 31.76 26.94 -23.47
C ASP A 316 30.63 26.93 -22.48
N ILE A 317 30.68 27.76 -21.43
CA ILE A 317 29.70 27.79 -20.36
C ILE A 317 28.72 28.92 -20.63
N LYS A 318 27.48 28.59 -20.99
CA LYS A 318 26.36 29.51 -21.26
C LYS A 318 25.34 29.45 -20.12
N ILE A 319 25.78 29.79 -18.93
CA ILE A 319 25.00 29.86 -17.71
C ILE A 319 25.29 31.23 -17.10
N ASP A 320 24.23 31.98 -16.79
CA ASP A 320 24.37 33.25 -16.11
C ASP A 320 24.91 33.01 -14.68
N ASP A 321 25.78 33.89 -14.19
CA ASP A 321 26.45 33.74 -12.89
C ASP A 321 25.45 33.67 -11.72
N ASP A 322 24.26 34.26 -11.86
CA ASP A 322 23.17 34.29 -10.90
C ASP A 322 22.06 33.29 -11.19
N PHE A 323 22.28 32.36 -12.13
CA PHE A 323 21.27 31.38 -12.50
C PHE A 323 21.02 30.40 -11.36
N VAL A 324 19.82 30.48 -10.75
CA VAL A 324 19.39 29.72 -9.59
C VAL A 324 18.26 28.78 -9.96
N ILE A 325 18.34 27.55 -9.51
CA ILE A 325 17.25 26.55 -9.56
C ILE A 325 16.84 26.10 -8.16
N ARG A 326 15.59 25.73 -7.98
CA ARG A 326 15.12 25.09 -6.76
C ARG A 326 15.27 23.57 -6.91
N SER A 327 16.30 23.00 -6.26
CA SER A 327 16.64 21.57 -6.40
C SER A 327 17.45 21.07 -5.21
N ASP A 328 17.93 19.83 -5.28
CA ASP A 328 18.83 19.23 -4.30
C ASP A 328 20.28 19.36 -4.83
N GLU A 329 21.10 20.17 -4.15
CA GLU A 329 22.46 20.48 -4.57
C GLU A 329 23.33 19.23 -4.74
N TYR A 330 23.24 18.28 -3.80
CA TYR A 330 24.01 17.04 -3.87
C TYR A 330 23.68 16.23 -5.15
N ARG A 331 22.40 16.12 -5.49
CA ARG A 331 21.95 15.40 -6.69
C ARG A 331 22.34 16.14 -7.96
N ILE A 332 22.23 17.46 -7.98
CA ILE A 332 22.69 18.27 -9.12
C ILE A 332 24.19 18.10 -9.34
N LYS A 333 25.01 18.11 -8.27
CA LYS A 333 26.45 17.84 -8.37
C LYS A 333 26.74 16.47 -8.95
N ILE A 334 26.05 15.42 -8.48
CA ILE A 334 26.21 14.05 -9.02
C ILE A 334 25.85 14.00 -10.50
N ILE A 335 24.71 14.57 -10.90
CA ILE A 335 24.22 14.57 -12.28
C ILE A 335 25.24 15.28 -13.18
N LEU A 336 25.59 16.51 -12.88
CA LEU A 336 26.50 17.32 -13.71
C LEU A 336 27.91 16.71 -13.74
N ASN A 337 28.42 16.22 -12.63
CA ASN A 337 29.73 15.54 -12.62
C ASN A 337 29.76 14.31 -13.53
N ASN A 338 28.73 13.47 -13.53
CA ASN A 338 28.66 12.30 -14.41
C ASN A 338 28.55 12.70 -15.88
N LEU A 339 27.74 13.71 -16.22
CA LEU A 339 27.58 14.14 -17.61
C LEU A 339 28.82 14.84 -18.14
N ILE A 340 29.42 15.75 -17.38
CA ILE A 340 30.64 16.48 -17.80
C ILE A 340 31.83 15.52 -17.91
N THR A 341 32.04 14.64 -16.95
CA THR A 341 33.14 13.66 -17.01
C THR A 341 32.95 12.66 -18.13
N ASN A 342 31.71 12.29 -18.50
CA ASN A 342 31.44 11.49 -19.69
C ASN A 342 31.75 12.27 -20.99
N ALA A 343 31.37 13.53 -21.06
CA ALA A 343 31.69 14.37 -22.23
C ALA A 343 33.21 14.51 -22.45
N ILE A 344 33.98 14.69 -21.37
CA ILE A 344 35.45 14.71 -21.40
C ILE A 344 36.01 13.37 -21.88
N LYS A 345 35.59 12.28 -21.29
CA LYS A 345 36.05 10.92 -21.55
C LYS A 345 35.81 10.46 -22.98
N TYR A 346 34.68 10.87 -23.55
CA TYR A 346 34.28 10.47 -24.91
C TYR A 346 34.53 11.58 -25.95
N SER A 347 35.36 12.58 -25.60
CA SER A 347 35.84 13.59 -26.58
C SER A 347 36.60 12.97 -27.71
N ASP A 348 36.40 13.49 -28.92
CA ASP A 348 37.09 13.07 -30.11
C ASP A 348 38.27 14.01 -30.45
N PHE A 349 39.46 13.61 -30.06
CA PHE A 349 40.69 14.39 -30.30
C PHE A 349 41.18 14.35 -31.74
N SER A 350 40.52 13.64 -32.65
CA SER A 350 40.79 13.72 -34.11
C SER A 350 40.16 14.96 -34.71
N LYS A 351 39.21 15.59 -34.04
CA LYS A 351 38.57 16.82 -34.48
C LYS A 351 39.48 18.04 -34.25
N SER A 352 39.35 19.04 -35.09
CA SER A 352 40.15 20.27 -35.03
C SER A 352 39.89 21.08 -33.74
N LYS A 353 38.70 20.98 -33.16
CA LYS A 353 38.31 21.69 -31.93
C LYS A 353 37.35 20.82 -31.10
N PRO A 354 37.87 19.90 -30.27
CA PRO A 354 37.04 19.21 -29.30
C PRO A 354 36.37 20.22 -28.37
N SER A 355 35.04 20.11 -28.14
CA SER A 355 34.31 21.12 -27.39
C SER A 355 33.21 20.50 -26.55
N ILE A 356 33.00 21.09 -25.40
CA ILE A 356 31.88 20.76 -24.46
C ILE A 356 31.20 22.08 -24.16
N GLU A 357 29.91 22.18 -24.48
CA GLU A 357 29.09 23.33 -24.17
C GLU A 357 28.10 22.98 -23.07
N ILE A 358 27.93 23.84 -22.05
CA ILE A 358 26.99 23.65 -20.96
C ILE A 358 26.06 24.87 -20.94
N ARG A 359 24.77 24.62 -21.14
CA ARG A 359 23.72 25.66 -21.13
C ARG A 359 22.74 25.45 -20.00
N ALA A 360 22.22 26.54 -19.44
CA ALA A 360 21.07 26.51 -18.60
C ALA A 360 20.09 27.61 -19.01
N SER A 361 18.80 27.26 -19.01
CA SER A 361 17.70 28.18 -19.26
C SER A 361 16.49 27.82 -18.40
N LYS A 362 15.55 28.74 -18.30
CA LYS A 362 14.30 28.51 -17.61
C LYS A 362 13.15 28.77 -18.58
N GLU A 363 12.27 27.79 -18.73
CA GLU A 363 11.05 27.88 -19.53
C GLU A 363 9.86 27.68 -18.57
N GLU A 364 9.06 28.74 -18.35
CA GLU A 364 7.98 28.75 -17.38
C GLU A 364 8.47 28.27 -15.99
N ASP A 365 7.95 27.14 -15.53
CA ASP A 365 8.29 26.49 -14.25
C ASP A 365 9.25 25.31 -14.37
N VAL A 366 10.03 25.23 -15.47
CA VAL A 366 10.99 24.17 -15.72
C VAL A 366 12.38 24.75 -15.96
N ALA A 367 13.37 24.30 -15.20
CA ALA A 367 14.76 24.57 -15.49
C ALA A 367 15.28 23.52 -16.50
N ILE A 368 15.89 23.98 -17.57
CA ILE A 368 16.48 23.17 -18.64
C ILE A 368 18.00 23.31 -18.53
N ILE A 369 18.70 22.19 -18.37
CA ILE A 369 20.16 22.15 -18.35
C ILE A 369 20.61 21.22 -19.48
N GLN A 370 21.53 21.66 -20.32
CA GLN A 370 22.07 20.88 -21.43
C GLN A 370 23.57 20.75 -21.29
N VAL A 371 24.07 19.52 -21.50
CA VAL A 371 25.49 19.22 -21.69
C VAL A 371 25.66 18.70 -23.10
N ILE A 372 26.39 19.44 -23.93
CA ILE A 372 26.55 19.19 -25.37
C ILE A 372 28.01 18.95 -25.62
N ASP A 373 28.35 17.81 -26.22
CA ASP A 373 29.69 17.49 -26.67
C ASP A 373 29.71 17.23 -28.18
N ASN A 374 30.86 17.50 -28.81
CA ASN A 374 31.12 17.11 -30.19
C ASN A 374 32.01 15.86 -30.27
N GLY A 375 31.96 14.97 -29.27
CA GLY A 375 32.77 13.77 -29.16
C GLY A 375 32.43 12.68 -30.17
N ILE A 376 32.70 11.42 -29.79
CA ILE A 376 32.47 10.26 -30.64
C ILE A 376 31.02 9.93 -30.93
N GLY A 377 30.10 10.44 -30.08
CA GLY A 377 28.65 10.15 -30.15
C GLY A 377 28.29 8.72 -29.80
N ILE A 378 26.97 8.43 -29.79
CA ILE A 378 26.37 7.16 -29.40
C ILE A 378 25.58 6.62 -30.60
N LYS A 379 25.73 5.33 -30.90
CA LYS A 379 24.88 4.68 -31.90
C LYS A 379 23.43 4.65 -31.48
N THR A 380 22.51 4.89 -32.41
CA THR A 380 21.06 4.95 -32.14
C THR A 380 20.52 3.71 -31.42
N GLU A 381 21.01 2.52 -31.74
CA GLU A 381 20.61 1.24 -31.13
C GLU A 381 20.94 1.13 -29.62
N PHE A 382 21.81 2.01 -29.10
CA PHE A 382 22.24 2.02 -27.70
C PHE A 382 21.62 3.15 -26.88
N VAL A 383 21.04 4.16 -27.51
CA VAL A 383 20.52 5.37 -26.86
C VAL A 383 19.51 5.04 -25.73
N ASP A 384 18.57 4.11 -25.97
CA ASP A 384 17.59 3.71 -24.98
C ASP A 384 18.18 2.84 -23.85
N LYS A 385 19.38 2.31 -24.05
CA LYS A 385 20.01 1.36 -23.12
C LYS A 385 21.07 1.98 -22.22
N ILE A 386 21.58 3.17 -22.57
CA ILE A 386 22.70 3.79 -21.83
C ILE A 386 22.37 4.15 -20.39
N PHE A 387 21.09 4.25 -20.05
CA PHE A 387 20.61 4.50 -18.69
C PHE A 387 20.35 3.22 -17.89
N ASN A 388 20.52 2.03 -18.49
CA ASN A 388 20.39 0.78 -17.78
C ASN A 388 21.59 0.56 -16.87
N MET A 389 21.33 -0.01 -15.69
CA MET A 389 22.37 -0.31 -14.71
C MET A 389 23.45 -1.24 -15.29
N PHE A 390 24.74 -0.89 -15.12
CA PHE A 390 25.91 -1.60 -15.65
C PHE A 390 26.00 -1.74 -17.16
N TYR A 391 25.17 -0.99 -17.93
CA TYR A 391 25.23 -1.05 -19.38
C TYR A 391 26.44 -0.29 -19.93
N ARG A 392 27.13 -0.91 -20.88
CA ARG A 392 28.28 -0.35 -21.59
C ARG A 392 28.11 -0.59 -23.08
N ALA A 393 28.13 0.48 -23.86
CA ALA A 393 27.89 0.41 -25.31
C ALA A 393 29.00 -0.33 -26.07
N THR A 394 30.22 -0.40 -25.53
CA THR A 394 31.34 -1.17 -26.07
C THR A 394 32.19 -1.81 -24.98
N GLU A 395 32.75 -2.98 -25.21
CA GLU A 395 33.65 -3.65 -24.24
C GLU A 395 34.93 -2.84 -23.98
N LYS A 396 35.33 -1.99 -24.93
CA LYS A 396 36.48 -1.08 -24.79
C LYS A 396 36.18 0.17 -23.97
N SER A 397 34.91 0.44 -23.64
CA SER A 397 34.57 1.59 -22.79
C SER A 397 35.04 1.37 -21.35
N THR A 398 35.94 2.24 -20.88
CA THR A 398 36.38 2.23 -19.48
C THR A 398 35.31 2.80 -18.59
N GLY A 399 34.90 2.12 -17.48
CA GLY A 399 33.93 2.60 -16.50
C GLY A 399 32.96 1.52 -16.06
N SER A 400 32.27 1.75 -14.96
CA SER A 400 31.36 0.80 -14.30
C SER A 400 30.02 0.60 -15.02
N GLY A 401 29.57 1.55 -15.84
CA GLY A 401 28.20 1.59 -16.36
C GLY A 401 27.17 2.05 -15.33
N LEU A 402 27.58 2.56 -14.16
CA LEU A 402 26.68 3.10 -13.14
C LEU A 402 26.40 4.59 -13.32
N GLY A 403 27.31 5.37 -13.90
CA GLY A 403 27.21 6.82 -13.92
C GLY A 403 25.90 7.36 -14.51
N LEU A 404 25.51 6.93 -15.72
CA LEU A 404 24.27 7.37 -16.36
C LEU A 404 23.02 6.78 -15.68
N TYR A 405 23.10 5.60 -15.11
CA TYR A 405 22.02 5.04 -14.29
C TYR A 405 21.79 5.89 -13.03
N ILE A 406 22.87 6.32 -12.34
CA ILE A 406 22.77 7.23 -11.18
C ILE A 406 22.17 8.58 -11.59
N VAL A 407 22.52 9.09 -12.77
CA VAL A 407 21.91 10.31 -13.33
C VAL A 407 20.39 10.13 -13.49
N SER A 408 19.96 9.05 -14.16
CA SER A 408 18.53 8.77 -14.38
C SER A 408 17.77 8.64 -13.05
N GLU A 409 18.32 7.90 -12.08
CA GLU A 409 17.70 7.74 -10.75
C GLU A 409 17.66 9.06 -9.96
N SER A 410 18.71 9.89 -10.05
CA SER A 410 18.74 11.20 -9.38
C SER A 410 17.69 12.14 -9.96
N ILE A 411 17.56 12.18 -11.29
CA ILE A 411 16.57 13.00 -11.97
C ILE A 411 15.15 12.54 -11.66
N ARG A 412 14.90 11.22 -11.62
CA ARG A 412 13.60 10.66 -11.25
C ARG A 412 13.19 11.07 -9.83
N LYS A 413 14.13 11.10 -8.89
CA LYS A 413 13.88 11.59 -7.52
C LYS A 413 13.57 13.08 -7.47
N LEU A 414 14.17 13.86 -8.34
CA LEU A 414 13.87 15.29 -8.53
C LEU A 414 12.58 15.54 -9.32
N LYS A 415 11.83 14.48 -9.68
CA LYS A 415 10.63 14.54 -10.53
C LYS A 415 10.87 15.20 -11.90
N GLY A 416 12.11 15.16 -12.37
CA GLY A 416 12.53 15.67 -13.67
C GLY A 416 12.58 14.57 -14.74
N THR A 417 13.02 14.98 -15.95
CA THR A 417 13.29 14.10 -17.09
C THR A 417 14.67 14.35 -17.67
N ILE A 418 15.24 13.31 -18.30
CA ILE A 418 16.46 13.40 -19.08
C ILE A 418 16.22 12.83 -20.46
N ASP A 419 16.64 13.57 -21.48
CA ASP A 419 16.64 13.14 -22.87
C ASP A 419 18.06 13.18 -23.44
N VAL A 420 18.34 12.32 -24.41
CA VAL A 420 19.61 12.30 -25.11
C VAL A 420 19.39 12.30 -26.62
N ALA A 421 20.05 13.23 -27.31
CA ALA A 421 20.16 13.27 -28.75
C ALA A 421 21.63 13.04 -29.10
N SER A 422 21.94 11.98 -29.88
CA SER A 422 23.29 11.63 -30.21
C SER A 422 23.38 10.97 -31.60
N GLU A 423 24.46 11.24 -32.30
CA GLU A 423 24.79 10.63 -33.58
C GLU A 423 26.28 10.26 -33.61
N LEU A 424 26.58 9.04 -34.02
CA LEU A 424 27.95 8.52 -34.06
C LEU A 424 28.83 9.45 -34.95
N GLY A 425 29.97 9.88 -34.42
CA GLY A 425 30.90 10.80 -35.06
C GLY A 425 30.54 12.29 -34.95
N LYS A 426 29.35 12.64 -34.50
CA LYS A 426 28.92 14.05 -34.32
C LYS A 426 28.97 14.54 -32.87
N GLY A 427 28.68 13.67 -31.91
CA GLY A 427 28.65 13.99 -30.50
C GLY A 427 27.31 13.70 -29.86
N SER A 428 27.10 14.20 -28.64
CA SER A 428 25.88 13.97 -27.86
C SER A 428 25.36 15.24 -27.18
N THR A 429 24.05 15.31 -26.99
CA THR A 429 23.38 16.35 -26.23
C THR A 429 22.51 15.69 -25.17
N PHE A 430 22.84 15.86 -23.89
CA PHE A 430 22.03 15.47 -22.79
C PHE A 430 21.22 16.67 -22.32
N THR A 431 19.88 16.52 -22.26
CA THR A 431 18.95 17.57 -21.85
C THR A 431 18.21 17.16 -20.58
N LEU A 432 18.42 17.88 -19.51
CA LEU A 432 17.73 17.73 -18.23
C LEU A 432 16.58 18.72 -18.16
N ARG A 433 15.41 18.28 -17.71
CA ARG A 433 14.27 19.14 -17.39
C ARG A 433 13.86 18.93 -15.94
N LEU A 434 13.98 19.97 -15.13
CA LEU A 434 13.73 19.95 -13.70
C LEU A 434 12.58 20.89 -13.34
N PRO A 435 11.45 20.39 -12.82
CA PRO A 435 10.34 21.23 -12.39
C PRO A 435 10.77 22.12 -11.23
N GLN A 436 10.38 23.40 -11.26
CA GLN A 436 10.68 24.38 -10.23
C GLN A 436 9.57 24.53 -9.19
N ASN A 437 8.33 24.17 -9.56
CA ASN A 437 7.16 24.14 -8.67
C ASN A 437 6.94 22.73 -8.10
N ILE A 438 7.92 22.20 -7.36
CA ILE A 438 7.72 20.95 -6.63
C ILE A 438 7.02 21.30 -5.32
N ALA A 439 5.74 20.96 -5.19
CA ALA A 439 5.06 20.99 -3.89
C ALA A 439 5.74 19.95 -2.97
N THR A 440 6.17 20.41 -1.79
CA THR A 440 6.77 19.60 -0.72
C THR A 440 5.79 18.57 -0.18
#